data_e7c6c87654dfbf9f9bab600df56b6d77
#
_entry.id   e7c6c87654dfbf9f9bab600df56b6d77
#
_cell.length_a   1.000
_cell.length_b   1.000
_cell.length_c   1.000
_cell.angle_alpha   90.00
_cell.angle_beta   90.00
_cell.angle_gamma   90.00
#
_symmetry.space_group_name_H-M   'P 1'
#
loop_
_entity.id
_entity.type
_entity.pdbx_description
1 polymer ?
#
loop_
_entity_poly.entity_id
_entity_poly.type
_entity_poly.pdbx_seq_one_letter_code
_entity_poly.pdbx_strand_id
1 'polypeptide(L)'
;ALTNEMMEEDISIILEMGANTIRLAHYQHAQYFYDLCDEKGLVIWAEIPYITMHMTNGRANTLTQMEELIVQNYNHPCIAVWGLSNEITAASAVNEDLLENHRLLNELAHKLDPTRKTTMANVFMLETTSPILEIPDVNSYNLYFGWYLGELEQNDEFFDKYHADYPDRCIGFSEYGADANPQYQSSHPEKGDYTESYQCIYHEHIAKMIADRPWLWATHVWNMFDFAADGRDEGGKHGENQKGLVTFDRKIKKDPFYLYKAYWSKEPFVHLCGSRYVDRAEDVTEIKVYSNLPEVSLYKDGQLVETKQGDKVFTFQLPTTGKHSIEARSG
;
A
#
# COMPACT_ATOMS: atom_id res chain seq x y z
N ALA A 1 -20.29 -13.60 -0.64
CA ALA A 1 -19.34 -14.22 0.31
C ALA A 1 -18.05 -14.58 -0.45
N LEU A 2 -16.90 -14.40 0.19
CA LEU A 2 -15.61 -14.82 -0.38
C LEU A 2 -15.49 -16.34 -0.37
N THR A 3 -15.06 -16.92 -1.50
CA THR A 3 -14.77 -18.34 -1.58
C THR A 3 -13.31 -18.63 -1.21
N ASN A 4 -13.00 -19.88 -0.91
CA ASN A 4 -11.62 -20.28 -0.65
C ASN A 4 -10.72 -20.01 -1.88
N GLU A 5 -11.24 -20.28 -3.07
CA GLU A 5 -10.54 -20.05 -4.33
C GLU A 5 -10.21 -18.57 -4.56
N MET A 6 -11.13 -17.68 -4.20
CA MET A 6 -10.88 -16.22 -4.29
C MET A 6 -9.75 -15.80 -3.34
N MET A 7 -9.73 -16.33 -2.12
CA MET A 7 -8.67 -16.03 -1.16
C MET A 7 -7.31 -16.58 -1.61
N GLU A 8 -7.30 -17.78 -2.17
CA GLU A 8 -6.09 -18.40 -2.74
C GLU A 8 -5.53 -17.58 -3.91
N GLU A 9 -6.43 -17.10 -4.81
CA GLU A 9 -6.04 -16.21 -5.91
C GLU A 9 -5.41 -14.93 -5.41
N ASP A 10 -6.02 -14.27 -4.44
CA ASP A 10 -5.50 -13.03 -3.86
C ASP A 10 -4.12 -13.23 -3.25
N ILE A 11 -3.93 -14.28 -2.48
CA ILE A 11 -2.62 -14.62 -1.89
C ILE A 11 -1.58 -14.92 -2.98
N SER A 12 -1.97 -15.63 -4.02
CA SER A 12 -1.09 -15.93 -5.16
C SER A 12 -0.57 -14.66 -5.84
N ILE A 13 -1.46 -13.69 -6.06
CA ILE A 13 -1.10 -12.39 -6.68
C ILE A 13 -0.16 -11.60 -5.75
N ILE A 14 -0.44 -11.57 -4.45
CA ILE A 14 0.40 -10.89 -3.46
C ILE A 14 1.81 -11.50 -3.44
N LEU A 15 1.91 -12.81 -3.45
CA LEU A 15 3.19 -13.53 -3.47
C LEU A 15 3.96 -13.31 -4.79
N GLU A 16 3.26 -13.24 -5.93
CA GLU A 16 3.88 -12.93 -7.22
C GLU A 16 4.58 -11.58 -7.18
N MET A 17 3.99 -10.59 -6.54
CA MET A 17 4.59 -9.27 -6.38
C MET A 17 5.82 -9.29 -5.44
N GLY A 18 5.94 -10.32 -4.62
CA GLY A 18 7.05 -10.44 -3.67
C GLY A 18 6.80 -9.78 -2.32
N ALA A 19 5.55 -9.38 -2.03
CA ALA A 19 5.19 -8.84 -0.73
C ALA A 19 5.38 -9.88 0.37
N ASN A 20 5.82 -9.45 1.55
CA ASN A 20 6.04 -10.32 2.71
C ASN A 20 5.14 -9.99 3.89
N THR A 21 4.36 -8.91 3.81
CA THR A 21 3.47 -8.48 4.87
C THR A 21 2.14 -7.98 4.31
N ILE A 22 1.07 -8.18 5.08
CA ILE A 22 -0.27 -7.71 4.75
C ILE A 22 -0.89 -7.07 5.99
N ARG A 23 -1.44 -5.87 5.84
CA ARG A 23 -2.34 -5.29 6.82
C ARG A 23 -3.77 -5.67 6.46
N LEU A 24 -4.44 -6.39 7.33
CA LEU A 24 -5.83 -6.79 7.14
C LEU A 24 -6.76 -5.72 7.73
N ALA A 25 -6.89 -4.63 6.99
CA ALA A 25 -7.75 -3.52 7.36
C ALA A 25 -9.22 -3.90 7.11
N HIS A 26 -10.14 -3.45 7.88
CA HIS A 26 -10.07 -2.73 9.17
C HIS A 26 -10.80 -3.57 10.22
N TYR A 27 -10.87 -4.89 10.02
CA TYR A 27 -11.65 -5.83 10.83
C TYR A 27 -11.09 -7.25 10.71
N GLN A 28 -11.59 -8.14 11.56
CA GLN A 28 -11.20 -9.55 11.50
C GLN A 28 -11.59 -10.19 10.17
N HIS A 29 -10.66 -10.86 9.53
CA HIS A 29 -10.86 -11.57 8.26
C HIS A 29 -11.23 -13.04 8.49
N ALA A 30 -11.52 -13.77 7.39
CA ALA A 30 -11.89 -15.18 7.45
C ALA A 30 -10.72 -16.04 7.95
N GLN A 31 -11.01 -17.05 8.77
CA GLN A 31 -10.00 -17.95 9.33
C GLN A 31 -9.14 -18.62 8.25
N TYR A 32 -9.74 -19.02 7.14
CA TYR A 32 -9.02 -19.60 6.02
C TYR A 32 -7.95 -18.68 5.45
N PHE A 33 -8.18 -17.36 5.47
CA PHE A 33 -7.18 -16.40 5.01
C PHE A 33 -5.94 -16.39 5.93
N TYR A 34 -6.15 -16.45 7.23
CA TYR A 34 -5.03 -16.56 8.18
C TYR A 34 -4.29 -17.90 8.02
N ASP A 35 -5.01 -19.00 7.78
CA ASP A 35 -4.40 -20.31 7.52
C ASP A 35 -3.48 -20.26 6.29
N LEU A 36 -3.94 -19.61 5.21
CA LEU A 36 -3.11 -19.41 4.01
C LEU A 36 -1.87 -18.58 4.30
N CYS A 37 -2.00 -17.51 5.08
CA CYS A 37 -0.89 -16.66 5.46
C CYS A 37 0.13 -17.42 6.33
N ASP A 38 -0.35 -18.26 7.25
CA ASP A 38 0.51 -19.14 8.05
C ASP A 38 1.33 -20.07 7.15
N GLU A 39 0.66 -20.72 6.20
CA GLU A 39 1.28 -21.66 5.26
C GLU A 39 2.32 -20.99 4.37
N LYS A 40 2.02 -19.79 3.89
CA LYS A 40 2.87 -19.07 2.92
C LYS A 40 3.94 -18.20 3.57
N GLY A 41 3.94 -18.07 4.89
CA GLY A 41 4.95 -17.28 5.59
C GLY A 41 4.76 -15.77 5.45
N LEU A 42 3.53 -15.30 5.25
CA LEU A 42 3.21 -13.88 5.21
C LEU A 42 3.05 -13.33 6.62
N VAL A 43 3.57 -12.14 6.86
CA VAL A 43 3.49 -11.45 8.16
C VAL A 43 2.25 -10.56 8.19
N ILE A 44 1.42 -10.71 9.21
CA ILE A 44 0.09 -10.10 9.27
C ILE A 44 -0.02 -9.06 10.38
N TRP A 45 -0.61 -7.92 10.02
CA TRP A 45 -1.15 -6.93 10.94
C TRP A 45 -2.66 -7.14 10.99
N ALA A 46 -3.20 -7.52 12.15
CA ALA A 46 -4.62 -7.71 12.38
C ALA A 46 -5.16 -6.60 13.28
N GLU A 47 -6.34 -6.06 12.98
CA GLU A 47 -6.90 -4.92 13.71
C GLU A 47 -8.40 -5.04 13.94
N ILE A 48 -8.91 -4.25 14.90
CA ILE A 48 -10.32 -4.13 15.18
C ILE A 48 -10.94 -2.94 14.40
N PRO A 49 -12.27 -2.96 14.13
CA PRO A 49 -12.94 -1.88 13.40
C PRO A 49 -13.22 -0.64 14.27
N TYR A 50 -12.19 -0.10 14.89
CA TYR A 50 -12.23 1.14 15.67
C TYR A 50 -11.56 2.24 14.84
N ILE A 51 -12.38 2.95 14.04
CA ILE A 51 -11.89 3.84 12.99
C ILE A 51 -12.59 5.21 13.03
N THR A 52 -11.85 6.23 12.61
CA THR A 52 -12.29 7.60 12.29
C THR A 52 -12.80 8.39 13.50
N MET A 53 -13.67 7.82 14.31
CA MET A 53 -14.32 8.54 15.41
C MET A 53 -14.40 7.68 16.67
N HIS A 54 -13.99 8.27 17.79
CA HIS A 54 -14.17 7.69 19.10
C HIS A 54 -15.58 8.03 19.65
N MET A 55 -16.26 7.02 20.16
CA MET A 55 -17.58 7.18 20.80
C MET A 55 -17.47 6.82 22.27
N THR A 56 -17.93 7.73 23.15
CA THR A 56 -17.83 7.54 24.61
C THR A 56 -18.60 6.31 25.12
N ASN A 57 -19.64 5.89 24.39
CA ASN A 57 -20.42 4.69 24.70
C ASN A 57 -19.93 3.42 23.97
N GLY A 58 -18.83 3.51 23.23
CA GLY A 58 -18.30 2.40 22.43
C GLY A 58 -17.23 1.55 23.12
N ARG A 59 -16.82 1.91 24.33
CA ARG A 59 -15.71 1.26 25.05
C ARG A 59 -15.88 -0.24 25.19
N ALA A 60 -17.02 -0.67 25.75
CA ALA A 60 -17.29 -2.09 25.96
C ALA A 60 -17.24 -2.89 24.65
N ASN A 61 -17.75 -2.31 23.56
CA ASN A 61 -17.74 -2.93 22.25
C ASN A 61 -16.32 -3.10 21.70
N THR A 62 -15.48 -2.06 21.81
CA THR A 62 -14.10 -2.14 21.32
C THR A 62 -13.28 -3.15 22.12
N LEU A 63 -13.46 -3.22 23.42
CA LEU A 63 -12.81 -4.21 24.29
C LEU A 63 -13.24 -5.64 23.92
N THR A 64 -14.54 -5.86 23.70
CA THR A 64 -15.07 -7.16 23.26
C THR A 64 -14.47 -7.58 21.92
N GLN A 65 -14.41 -6.65 20.95
CA GLN A 65 -13.83 -6.92 19.63
C GLN A 65 -12.34 -7.27 19.70
N MET A 66 -11.58 -6.58 20.56
CA MET A 66 -10.16 -6.90 20.76
C MET A 66 -9.99 -8.28 21.38
N GLU A 67 -10.79 -8.61 22.40
CA GLU A 67 -10.77 -9.94 23.01
C GLU A 67 -11.09 -11.04 21.98
N GLU A 68 -12.13 -10.87 21.20
CA GLU A 68 -12.52 -11.82 20.17
C GLU A 68 -11.42 -11.99 19.11
N LEU A 69 -10.84 -10.88 18.63
CA LEU A 69 -9.77 -10.91 17.63
C LEU A 69 -8.58 -11.73 18.14
N ILE A 70 -8.14 -11.47 19.37
CA ILE A 70 -6.94 -12.12 19.92
C ILE A 70 -7.24 -13.58 20.26
N VAL A 71 -8.33 -13.87 20.97
CA VAL A 71 -8.67 -15.22 21.39
C VAL A 71 -8.89 -16.15 20.20
N GLN A 72 -9.57 -15.66 19.16
CA GLN A 72 -9.85 -16.46 17.98
C GLN A 72 -8.62 -16.67 17.08
N ASN A 73 -7.64 -15.77 17.14
CA ASN A 73 -6.51 -15.77 16.20
C ASN A 73 -5.14 -15.95 16.88
N TYR A 74 -5.11 -16.14 18.19
CA TYR A 74 -3.87 -16.26 18.97
C TYR A 74 -2.91 -17.30 18.41
N ASN A 75 -3.43 -18.41 17.91
CA ASN A 75 -2.62 -19.53 17.42
C ASN A 75 -2.17 -19.40 15.95
N HIS A 76 -2.45 -18.27 15.31
CA HIS A 76 -1.94 -18.02 13.95
C HIS A 76 -0.53 -17.42 14.02
N PRO A 77 0.52 -18.17 13.70
CA PRO A 77 1.90 -17.66 13.79
C PRO A 77 2.19 -16.52 12.81
N CYS A 78 1.39 -16.35 11.76
CA CYS A 78 1.54 -15.27 10.78
C CYS A 78 1.31 -13.89 11.38
N ILE A 79 0.50 -13.77 12.44
CA ILE A 79 0.17 -12.47 13.03
C ILE A 79 1.35 -11.94 13.85
N ALA A 80 1.81 -10.74 13.51
CA ALA A 80 2.92 -10.08 14.21
C ALA A 80 2.44 -8.98 15.16
N VAL A 81 1.40 -8.24 14.81
CA VAL A 81 0.90 -7.11 15.60
C VAL A 81 -0.62 -7.08 15.64
N TRP A 82 -1.13 -6.53 16.76
CA TRP A 82 -2.54 -6.22 16.95
C TRP A 82 -2.75 -4.72 16.79
N GLY A 83 -3.63 -4.31 15.86
CA GLY A 83 -3.95 -2.91 15.59
C GLY A 83 -5.06 -2.43 16.52
N LEU A 84 -4.80 -1.36 17.28
CA LEU A 84 -5.75 -0.81 18.26
C LEU A 84 -6.81 0.06 17.58
N SER A 85 -6.42 0.88 16.62
CA SER A 85 -7.33 1.81 15.92
C SER A 85 -6.75 2.29 14.61
N ASN A 86 -7.62 2.87 13.77
CA ASN A 86 -7.25 3.50 12.50
C ASN A 86 -7.82 4.91 12.41
N GLU A 87 -6.97 5.90 12.22
CA GLU A 87 -7.36 7.30 12.01
C GLU A 87 -8.38 7.82 13.04
N ILE A 88 -8.27 7.36 14.26
CA ILE A 88 -9.27 7.60 15.29
C ILE A 88 -9.38 9.08 15.67
N THR A 89 -8.36 9.86 15.38
CA THR A 89 -8.35 11.31 15.64
C THR A 89 -8.81 12.14 14.44
N ALA A 90 -9.22 11.52 13.35
CA ALA A 90 -9.72 12.24 12.16
C ALA A 90 -11.00 13.02 12.48
N ALA A 91 -11.91 12.45 13.27
CA ALA A 91 -13.16 13.08 13.67
C ALA A 91 -13.35 13.16 15.19
N SER A 92 -12.27 12.98 15.96
CA SER A 92 -12.31 13.04 17.43
C SER A 92 -11.12 13.81 17.96
N ALA A 93 -11.37 14.63 18.96
CA ALA A 93 -10.31 15.29 19.73
C ALA A 93 -9.56 14.25 20.57
N VAL A 94 -8.27 14.49 20.79
CA VAL A 94 -7.47 13.71 21.74
C VAL A 94 -7.83 14.19 23.15
N ASN A 95 -8.78 13.49 23.77
CA ASN A 95 -9.23 13.76 25.13
C ASN A 95 -8.97 12.56 26.04
N GLU A 96 -9.23 12.71 27.33
CA GLU A 96 -8.92 11.66 28.31
C GLU A 96 -9.73 10.37 28.07
N ASP A 97 -10.97 10.49 27.62
CA ASP A 97 -11.80 9.29 27.36
C ASP A 97 -11.24 8.47 26.20
N LEU A 98 -10.80 9.14 25.13
CA LEU A 98 -10.15 8.48 23.98
C LEU A 98 -8.81 7.84 24.39
N LEU A 99 -8.00 8.55 25.16
CA LEU A 99 -6.73 8.01 25.67
C LEU A 99 -6.95 6.80 26.57
N GLU A 100 -7.89 6.89 27.50
CA GLU A 100 -8.22 5.79 28.40
C GLU A 100 -8.70 4.56 27.62
N ASN A 101 -9.53 4.75 26.61
CA ASN A 101 -9.98 3.64 25.77
C ASN A 101 -8.80 2.93 25.11
N HIS A 102 -7.83 3.67 24.61
CA HIS A 102 -6.63 3.09 24.00
C HIS A 102 -5.73 2.40 25.04
N ARG A 103 -5.58 2.97 26.26
CA ARG A 103 -4.83 2.32 27.33
C ARG A 103 -5.44 0.98 27.70
N LEU A 104 -6.76 0.94 27.83
CA LEU A 104 -7.47 -0.30 28.16
C LEU A 104 -7.37 -1.36 27.06
N LEU A 105 -7.47 -0.95 25.79
CA LEU A 105 -7.26 -1.86 24.65
C LEU A 105 -5.83 -2.41 24.64
N ASN A 106 -4.84 -1.55 24.88
CA ASN A 106 -3.44 -1.94 24.91
C ASN A 106 -3.14 -2.90 26.07
N GLU A 107 -3.65 -2.62 27.26
CA GLU A 107 -3.52 -3.50 28.44
C GLU A 107 -4.17 -4.86 28.19
N LEU A 108 -5.39 -4.87 27.63
CA LEU A 108 -6.10 -6.09 27.29
C LEU A 108 -5.32 -6.94 26.29
N ALA A 109 -4.79 -6.31 25.23
CA ALA A 109 -4.00 -7.00 24.22
C ALA A 109 -2.76 -7.67 24.84
N HIS A 110 -2.03 -6.94 25.66
CA HIS A 110 -0.84 -7.49 26.32
C HIS A 110 -1.17 -8.57 27.37
N LYS A 111 -2.32 -8.45 28.04
CA LYS A 111 -2.79 -9.46 29.00
C LYS A 111 -3.14 -10.77 28.30
N LEU A 112 -3.85 -10.68 27.17
CA LEU A 112 -4.28 -11.85 26.41
C LEU A 112 -3.13 -12.45 25.59
N ASP A 113 -2.24 -11.60 25.11
CA ASP A 113 -1.09 -12.00 24.29
C ASP A 113 0.17 -11.21 24.66
N PRO A 114 0.97 -11.69 25.61
CA PRO A 114 2.21 -11.01 25.99
C PRO A 114 3.33 -11.18 24.95
N THR A 115 3.12 -11.95 23.89
CA THR A 115 4.16 -12.27 22.89
C THR A 115 4.18 -11.32 21.70
N ARG A 116 3.06 -10.65 21.40
CA ARG A 116 2.95 -9.77 20.23
C ARG A 116 2.90 -8.31 20.61
N LYS A 117 3.29 -7.45 19.68
CA LYS A 117 3.25 -6.00 19.83
C LYS A 117 1.90 -5.44 19.43
N THR A 118 1.60 -4.25 19.93
CA THR A 118 0.43 -3.45 19.53
C THR A 118 0.87 -2.30 18.63
N THR A 119 -0.03 -1.86 17.77
CA THR A 119 0.21 -0.75 16.86
C THR A 119 -1.06 0.07 16.61
N MET A 120 -0.88 1.20 15.94
CA MET A 120 -1.97 2.07 15.49
C MET A 120 -1.62 2.64 14.13
N ALA A 121 -2.64 2.86 13.30
CA ALA A 121 -2.52 3.61 12.06
C ALA A 121 -3.06 5.02 12.28
N ASN A 122 -2.19 6.02 12.26
CA ASN A 122 -2.52 7.40 12.60
C ASN A 122 -2.80 8.23 11.34
N VAL A 123 -3.79 9.12 11.45
CA VAL A 123 -4.10 10.07 10.38
C VAL A 123 -2.97 11.12 10.28
N PHE A 124 -2.73 11.63 9.07
CA PHE A 124 -1.63 12.55 8.80
C PHE A 124 -1.63 13.83 9.66
N MET A 125 -2.82 14.27 10.07
CA MET A 125 -2.99 15.49 10.89
C MET A 125 -2.57 15.32 12.34
N LEU A 126 -2.40 14.10 12.84
CA LEU A 126 -2.03 13.87 14.22
C LEU A 126 -0.60 14.35 14.47
N GLU A 127 -0.46 15.27 15.41
CA GLU A 127 0.87 15.77 15.78
C GLU A 127 1.73 14.67 16.39
N THR A 128 3.01 14.64 16.02
CA THR A 128 3.96 13.63 16.49
C THR A 128 4.28 13.74 17.97
N THR A 129 3.85 14.83 18.62
CA THR A 129 3.95 15.05 20.06
C THR A 129 2.73 14.56 20.84
N SER A 130 1.70 14.05 20.14
CA SER A 130 0.45 13.61 20.77
C SER A 130 0.68 12.47 21.78
N PRO A 131 0.05 12.53 22.97
CA PRO A 131 0.20 11.50 23.98
C PRO A 131 -0.38 10.13 23.56
N ILE A 132 -1.28 10.10 22.58
CA ILE A 132 -1.82 8.83 22.07
C ILE A 132 -0.74 7.94 21.47
N LEU A 133 0.31 8.54 20.90
CA LEU A 133 1.43 7.82 20.28
C LEU A 133 2.29 7.06 21.29
N GLU A 134 2.19 7.36 22.56
CA GLU A 134 2.93 6.69 23.64
C GLU A 134 2.25 5.40 24.12
N ILE A 135 1.01 5.14 23.68
CA ILE A 135 0.22 4.01 24.18
C ILE A 135 0.60 2.69 23.51
N PRO A 136 0.59 2.56 22.16
CA PRO A 136 0.96 1.29 21.54
C PRO A 136 2.47 1.06 21.58
N ASP A 137 2.89 -0.18 21.37
CA ASP A 137 4.30 -0.54 21.32
C ASP A 137 5.03 0.13 20.15
N VAL A 138 4.40 0.17 18.99
CA VAL A 138 4.93 0.80 17.77
C VAL A 138 3.83 1.59 17.06
N ASN A 139 4.21 2.53 16.21
CA ASN A 139 3.28 3.40 15.50
C ASN A 139 3.48 3.37 13.99
N SER A 140 2.46 3.83 13.28
CA SER A 140 2.46 4.04 11.84
C SER A 140 1.59 5.24 11.49
N TYR A 141 1.83 5.79 10.31
CA TYR A 141 1.02 6.86 9.76
C TYR A 141 0.46 6.49 8.39
N ASN A 142 -0.77 6.92 8.15
CA ASN A 142 -1.41 6.92 6.84
C ASN A 142 -1.10 8.28 6.20
N LEU A 143 -0.30 8.30 5.15
CA LEU A 143 0.08 9.53 4.46
C LEU A 143 -0.28 9.42 2.99
N TYR A 144 -0.94 10.47 2.49
CA TYR A 144 -1.35 10.56 1.09
C TYR A 144 -0.80 11.83 0.42
N PHE A 145 0.37 12.31 0.86
CA PHE A 145 1.05 13.41 0.19
C PHE A 145 1.40 13.02 -1.24
N GLY A 146 1.06 13.89 -2.17
CA GLY A 146 1.20 13.62 -3.59
C GLY A 146 -0.05 12.99 -4.21
N TRP A 147 -1.11 12.77 -3.43
CA TRP A 147 -2.42 12.34 -3.94
C TRP A 147 -3.54 13.24 -3.42
N TYR A 148 -3.96 13.08 -2.15
CA TYR A 148 -5.04 13.92 -1.60
C TYR A 148 -4.58 15.35 -1.30
N LEU A 149 -3.32 15.54 -0.95
CA LEU A 149 -2.77 16.82 -0.54
C LEU A 149 -1.26 16.84 -0.73
N GLY A 150 -0.69 18.04 -0.82
CA GLY A 150 0.75 18.23 -0.80
C GLY A 150 1.50 17.60 -1.97
N GLU A 151 2.80 17.47 -1.79
CA GLU A 151 3.72 16.94 -2.77
C GLU A 151 4.34 15.61 -2.32
N LEU A 152 4.82 14.81 -3.26
CA LEU A 152 5.40 13.50 -3.00
C LEU A 152 6.55 13.54 -1.99
N GLU A 153 7.41 14.55 -2.08
CA GLU A 153 8.58 14.72 -1.22
C GLU A 153 8.23 14.95 0.24
N GLN A 154 7.00 15.36 0.54
CA GLN A 154 6.56 15.54 1.92
C GLN A 154 6.47 14.22 2.70
N ASN A 155 6.34 13.09 2.01
CA ASN A 155 6.45 11.78 2.64
C ASN A 155 7.86 11.55 3.19
N ASP A 156 8.87 11.85 2.38
CA ASP A 156 10.27 11.75 2.77
C ASP A 156 10.58 12.65 3.96
N GLU A 157 10.17 13.91 3.88
CA GLU A 157 10.36 14.91 4.93
C GLU A 157 9.70 14.49 6.25
N PHE A 158 8.49 13.94 6.19
CA PHE A 158 7.77 13.50 7.38
C PHE A 158 8.53 12.38 8.11
N PHE A 159 8.93 11.34 7.40
CA PHE A 159 9.61 10.20 8.03
C PHE A 159 11.02 10.57 8.49
N ASP A 160 11.75 11.36 7.73
CA ASP A 160 13.10 11.81 8.12
C ASP A 160 13.05 12.67 9.37
N LYS A 161 12.09 13.59 9.46
CA LYS A 161 11.89 14.41 10.66
C LYS A 161 11.48 13.57 11.86
N TYR A 162 10.53 12.66 11.69
CA TYR A 162 10.10 11.75 12.76
C TYR A 162 11.27 10.93 13.30
N HIS A 163 12.04 10.34 12.40
CA HIS A 163 13.20 9.54 12.78
C HIS A 163 14.30 10.35 13.47
N ALA A 164 14.51 11.58 13.04
CA ALA A 164 15.47 12.49 13.67
C ALA A 164 14.99 12.95 15.07
N ASP A 165 13.71 13.29 15.20
CA ASP A 165 13.13 13.77 16.46
C ASP A 165 12.96 12.63 17.48
N TYR A 166 12.69 11.40 17.02
CA TYR A 166 12.40 10.23 17.86
C TYR A 166 13.19 9.00 17.42
N PRO A 167 14.53 9.03 17.54
CA PRO A 167 15.37 7.94 16.99
C PRO A 167 15.13 6.57 17.63
N ASP A 168 14.56 6.55 18.84
CA ASP A 168 14.27 5.31 19.59
C ASP A 168 12.84 4.80 19.37
N ARG A 169 12.03 5.46 18.53
CA ARG A 169 10.66 5.07 18.24
C ARG A 169 10.57 4.43 16.87
N CYS A 170 9.98 3.23 16.81
CA CYS A 170 9.66 2.59 15.54
C CYS A 170 8.51 3.32 14.86
N ILE A 171 8.67 3.61 13.58
CA ILE A 171 7.63 4.21 12.75
C ILE A 171 7.42 3.39 11.49
N GLY A 172 6.17 3.22 11.09
CA GLY A 172 5.79 2.52 9.86
C GLY A 172 4.94 3.40 8.95
N PHE A 173 4.76 2.92 7.73
CA PHE A 173 3.94 3.56 6.71
C PHE A 173 2.71 2.66 6.48
N SER A 174 1.64 2.91 7.21
CA SER A 174 0.48 2.01 7.26
C SER A 174 -0.46 2.12 6.09
N GLU A 175 -0.52 3.28 5.43
CA GLU A 175 -1.27 3.46 4.19
C GLU A 175 -0.62 4.53 3.32
N TYR A 176 -0.55 4.25 2.03
CA TYR A 176 -0.20 5.19 0.96
C TYR A 176 -0.75 4.65 -0.36
N GLY A 177 -1.05 5.52 -1.30
CA GLY A 177 -1.60 5.10 -2.59
C GLY A 177 -2.17 6.26 -3.39
N ALA A 178 -2.42 5.99 -4.65
CA ALA A 178 -3.06 6.90 -5.60
C ALA A 178 -4.08 6.12 -6.42
N ASP A 179 -5.23 6.73 -6.68
CA ASP A 179 -6.26 6.10 -7.51
C ASP A 179 -5.85 6.08 -8.97
N ALA A 180 -6.16 4.99 -9.67
CA ALA A 180 -5.98 4.89 -11.10
C ALA A 180 -7.06 4.03 -11.74
N ASN A 181 -7.67 4.59 -12.80
CA ASN A 181 -8.50 3.83 -13.71
C ASN A 181 -7.59 3.39 -14.88
N PRO A 182 -7.44 2.08 -15.16
CA PRO A 182 -6.54 1.62 -16.23
C PRO A 182 -6.91 2.12 -17.62
N GLN A 183 -8.12 2.63 -17.81
CA GLN A 183 -8.57 3.23 -19.08
C GLN A 183 -8.07 4.66 -19.25
N TYR A 184 -7.60 5.30 -18.18
CA TYR A 184 -7.14 6.68 -18.22
C TYR A 184 -5.62 6.70 -18.27
N GLN A 185 -5.08 7.36 -19.28
CA GLN A 185 -3.66 7.50 -19.54
C GLN A 185 -3.35 8.96 -19.88
N SER A 186 -2.12 9.39 -19.64
CA SER A 186 -1.69 10.75 -19.95
C SER A 186 -0.20 10.79 -20.27
N SER A 187 0.15 11.64 -21.25
CA SER A 187 1.56 12.00 -21.54
C SER A 187 2.08 13.09 -20.57
N HIS A 188 1.18 13.76 -19.85
CA HIS A 188 1.47 14.80 -18.86
C HIS A 188 0.70 14.50 -17.57
N PRO A 189 1.03 13.41 -16.86
CA PRO A 189 0.26 13.00 -15.70
C PRO A 189 0.41 13.99 -14.55
N GLU A 190 -0.72 14.24 -13.88
CA GLU A 190 -0.84 15.21 -12.80
C GLU A 190 -1.54 14.58 -11.58
N LYS A 191 -1.15 15.04 -10.40
CA LYS A 191 -1.81 14.66 -9.15
C LYS A 191 -3.33 14.86 -9.26
N GLY A 192 -4.10 13.82 -8.94
CA GLY A 192 -5.55 13.87 -8.96
C GLY A 192 -6.21 13.59 -10.31
N ASP A 193 -5.45 13.17 -11.32
CA ASP A 193 -5.98 12.92 -12.67
C ASP A 193 -6.55 11.51 -12.88
N TYR A 194 -6.40 10.62 -11.90
CA TYR A 194 -6.88 9.23 -11.94
C TYR A 194 -6.26 8.38 -13.07
N THR A 195 -5.13 8.81 -13.62
CA THR A 195 -4.44 8.03 -14.66
C THR A 195 -3.56 6.95 -14.06
N GLU A 196 -3.43 5.84 -14.76
CA GLU A 196 -2.42 4.83 -14.45
C GLU A 196 -1.02 5.42 -14.57
N SER A 197 -0.82 6.34 -15.50
CA SER A 197 0.45 7.06 -15.70
C SER A 197 0.89 7.82 -14.44
N TYR A 198 -0.01 8.52 -13.76
CA TYR A 198 0.31 9.20 -12.50
C TYR A 198 0.53 8.21 -11.36
N GLN A 199 -0.25 7.15 -11.29
CA GLN A 199 -0.05 6.11 -10.28
C GLN A 199 1.37 5.53 -10.34
N CYS A 200 1.91 5.38 -11.55
CA CYS A 200 3.31 4.99 -11.75
C CYS A 200 4.28 6.00 -11.13
N ILE A 201 4.10 7.29 -11.41
CA ILE A 201 4.96 8.36 -10.86
C ILE A 201 4.90 8.35 -9.32
N TYR A 202 3.69 8.25 -8.76
CA TYR A 202 3.48 8.19 -7.32
C TYR A 202 4.26 7.03 -6.70
N HIS A 203 4.06 5.82 -7.20
CA HIS A 203 4.68 4.64 -6.63
C HIS A 203 6.19 4.53 -6.92
N GLU A 204 6.66 5.06 -8.05
CA GLU A 204 8.11 5.16 -8.31
C GLU A 204 8.81 5.95 -7.22
N HIS A 205 8.23 7.09 -6.84
CA HIS A 205 8.76 7.90 -5.75
C HIS A 205 8.71 7.17 -4.41
N ILE A 206 7.54 6.64 -4.06
CA ILE A 206 7.34 5.99 -2.75
C ILE A 206 8.17 4.71 -2.61
N ALA A 207 8.24 3.88 -3.63
CA ALA A 207 9.03 2.64 -3.58
C ALA A 207 10.52 2.93 -3.32
N LYS A 208 11.06 3.96 -3.99
CA LYS A 208 12.45 4.39 -3.75
C LYS A 208 12.63 4.98 -2.36
N MET A 209 11.69 5.82 -1.93
CA MET A 209 11.69 6.41 -0.59
C MET A 209 11.77 5.31 0.49
N ILE A 210 10.95 4.28 0.36
CA ILE A 210 10.92 3.13 1.28
C ILE A 210 12.25 2.36 1.22
N ALA A 211 12.75 2.09 0.02
CA ALA A 211 14.01 1.35 -0.15
C ALA A 211 15.20 2.08 0.51
N ASP A 212 15.19 3.41 0.50
CA ASP A 212 16.22 4.24 1.10
C ASP A 212 16.07 4.37 2.65
N ARG A 213 14.97 3.87 3.23
CA ARG A 213 14.65 3.98 4.66
C ARG A 213 14.36 2.60 5.29
N PRO A 214 15.38 1.74 5.41
CA PRO A 214 15.19 0.38 5.94
C PRO A 214 14.78 0.34 7.41
N TRP A 215 14.80 1.49 8.09
CA TRP A 215 14.36 1.62 9.47
C TRP A 215 12.83 1.74 9.62
N LEU A 216 12.08 1.89 8.53
CA LEU A 216 10.62 1.76 8.56
C LEU A 216 10.27 0.32 8.91
N TRP A 217 9.55 0.08 10.02
CA TRP A 217 9.29 -1.28 10.48
C TRP A 217 8.28 -2.03 9.60
N ALA A 218 7.40 -1.31 8.93
CA ALA A 218 6.42 -1.88 7.99
C ALA A 218 5.96 -0.81 7.00
N THR A 219 5.62 -1.24 5.79
CA THR A 219 5.05 -0.38 4.75
C THR A 219 3.93 -1.14 4.05
N HIS A 220 2.74 -0.53 3.98
CA HIS A 220 1.55 -1.17 3.42
C HIS A 220 0.88 -0.28 2.40
N VAL A 221 0.87 -0.71 1.15
CA VAL A 221 0.15 0.00 0.07
C VAL A 221 -1.36 -0.03 0.34
N TRP A 222 -2.02 1.08 0.15
CA TRP A 222 -3.46 1.15 0.08
C TRP A 222 -3.93 1.36 -1.35
N ASN A 223 -4.41 0.37 -2.04
CA ASN A 223 -4.72 -0.97 -1.58
C ASN A 223 -4.08 -1.98 -2.55
N MET A 224 -4.06 -3.26 -2.21
CA MET A 224 -3.64 -4.29 -3.17
C MET A 224 -4.63 -4.41 -4.32
N PHE A 225 -5.93 -4.35 -4.01
CA PHE A 225 -7.02 -4.50 -4.97
C PHE A 225 -7.95 -3.29 -4.93
N ASP A 226 -8.47 -2.90 -6.09
CA ASP A 226 -9.62 -2.02 -6.14
C ASP A 226 -10.79 -2.68 -5.41
N PHE A 227 -11.62 -1.90 -4.73
CA PHE A 227 -12.72 -2.45 -3.94
C PHE A 227 -13.95 -1.56 -3.98
N ALA A 228 -15.12 -2.16 -3.72
CA ALA A 228 -16.40 -1.45 -3.67
C ALA A 228 -16.44 -0.46 -2.49
N ALA A 229 -16.89 0.74 -2.77
CA ALA A 229 -17.07 1.82 -1.79
C ALA A 229 -18.26 2.68 -2.22
N ASP A 230 -19.45 2.31 -1.78
CA ASP A 230 -20.73 2.84 -2.28
C ASP A 230 -20.83 4.38 -2.28
N GLY A 231 -20.30 5.03 -1.27
CA GLY A 231 -20.35 6.48 -1.14
C GLY A 231 -19.29 7.23 -1.93
N ARG A 232 -18.45 6.53 -2.69
CA ARG A 232 -17.33 7.16 -3.36
C ARG A 232 -17.66 7.62 -4.77
N ASP A 233 -17.46 8.93 -5.02
CA ASP A 233 -17.64 9.55 -6.33
C ASP A 233 -16.65 10.73 -6.44
N GLU A 234 -15.34 10.41 -6.51
CA GLU A 234 -14.26 11.40 -6.41
C GLU A 234 -13.51 11.63 -7.72
N GLY A 235 -13.93 11.01 -8.83
CA GLY A 235 -13.30 11.24 -10.13
C GLY A 235 -12.86 9.98 -10.88
N GLY A 236 -12.82 8.83 -10.20
CA GLY A 236 -12.65 7.53 -10.85
C GLY A 236 -13.99 6.89 -11.16
N LYS A 237 -14.05 5.57 -11.07
CA LYS A 237 -15.29 4.83 -11.22
C LYS A 237 -16.19 5.04 -10.00
N HIS A 238 -17.45 5.42 -10.22
CA HIS A 238 -18.42 5.60 -9.14
C HIS A 238 -18.59 4.31 -8.33
N GLY A 239 -18.64 4.46 -7.00
CA GLY A 239 -18.83 3.33 -6.09
C GLY A 239 -17.62 2.42 -5.92
N GLU A 240 -16.44 2.83 -6.36
CA GLU A 240 -15.23 2.02 -6.29
C GLU A 240 -14.02 2.84 -5.83
N ASN A 241 -13.23 2.27 -4.90
CA ASN A 241 -11.91 2.79 -4.58
C ASN A 241 -10.91 2.14 -5.57
N GLN A 242 -10.22 2.97 -6.35
CA GLN A 242 -9.32 2.53 -7.39
C GLN A 242 -7.83 2.70 -7.03
N LYS A 243 -7.49 2.73 -5.75
CA LYS A 243 -6.10 2.73 -5.31
C LYS A 243 -5.43 1.36 -5.39
N GLY A 244 -6.15 0.33 -5.81
CA GLY A 244 -5.60 -1.00 -6.01
C GLY A 244 -4.43 -1.03 -6.99
N LEU A 245 -3.47 -1.90 -6.73
CA LEU A 245 -2.44 -2.24 -7.71
C LEU A 245 -3.00 -3.24 -8.74
N VAL A 246 -4.12 -3.86 -8.41
CA VAL A 246 -4.84 -4.82 -9.25
C VAL A 246 -6.31 -4.43 -9.25
N THR A 247 -6.99 -4.61 -10.37
CA THR A 247 -8.42 -4.28 -10.49
C THR A 247 -9.30 -5.19 -9.64
N PHE A 248 -10.52 -4.72 -9.36
CA PHE A 248 -11.52 -5.44 -8.55
C PHE A 248 -11.76 -6.88 -9.04
N ASP A 249 -11.81 -7.09 -10.35
CA ASP A 249 -12.03 -8.41 -10.96
C ASP A 249 -10.77 -9.28 -11.05
N ARG A 250 -9.62 -8.78 -10.58
CA ARG A 250 -8.29 -9.41 -10.62
C ARG A 250 -7.74 -9.61 -12.03
N LYS A 251 -8.37 -9.06 -13.06
CA LYS A 251 -7.96 -9.28 -14.46
C LYS A 251 -6.81 -8.40 -14.92
N ILE A 252 -6.65 -7.23 -14.33
CA ILE A 252 -5.59 -6.28 -14.69
C ILE A 252 -4.69 -6.04 -13.50
N LYS A 253 -3.42 -6.39 -13.66
CA LYS A 253 -2.34 -5.92 -12.79
C LYS A 253 -1.87 -4.60 -13.38
N LYS A 254 -2.12 -3.51 -12.67
CA LYS A 254 -1.72 -2.17 -13.12
C LYS A 254 -0.19 -2.05 -13.14
N ASP A 255 0.36 -1.13 -13.91
CA ASP A 255 1.81 -1.01 -14.03
C ASP A 255 2.55 -0.93 -12.69
N PRO A 256 2.06 -0.18 -11.66
CA PRO A 256 2.72 -0.14 -10.36
C PRO A 256 2.85 -1.49 -9.64
N PHE A 257 2.01 -2.46 -9.93
CA PHE A 257 2.19 -3.83 -9.44
C PHE A 257 3.59 -4.35 -9.82
N TYR A 258 3.99 -4.14 -11.07
CA TYR A 258 5.28 -4.58 -11.58
C TYR A 258 6.45 -3.73 -11.07
N LEU A 259 6.20 -2.48 -10.69
CA LEU A 259 7.20 -1.68 -10.01
C LEU A 259 7.57 -2.31 -8.66
N TYR A 260 6.58 -2.66 -7.85
CA TYR A 260 6.84 -3.32 -6.57
C TYR A 260 7.43 -4.71 -6.77
N LYS A 261 7.00 -5.44 -7.81
CA LYS A 261 7.63 -6.70 -8.18
C LYS A 261 9.12 -6.51 -8.47
N ALA A 262 9.50 -5.43 -9.13
CA ALA A 262 10.91 -5.11 -9.39
C ALA A 262 11.71 -4.89 -8.10
N TYR A 263 11.11 -4.28 -7.09
CA TYR A 263 11.76 -4.04 -5.79
C TYR A 263 11.77 -5.26 -4.88
N TRP A 264 10.74 -6.12 -4.94
CA TRP A 264 10.50 -7.13 -3.91
C TRP A 264 10.66 -8.56 -4.38
N SER A 265 10.42 -8.88 -5.65
CA SER A 265 10.56 -10.23 -6.17
C SER A 265 11.99 -10.53 -6.59
N LYS A 266 12.42 -11.77 -6.40
CA LYS A 266 13.70 -12.29 -6.89
C LYS A 266 13.56 -12.99 -8.24
N GLU A 267 12.33 -13.22 -8.70
CA GLU A 267 12.07 -13.82 -10.00
C GLU A 267 12.41 -12.82 -11.12
N PRO A 268 13.32 -13.17 -12.03
CA PRO A 268 13.70 -12.26 -13.12
C PRO A 268 12.53 -11.97 -14.04
N PHE A 269 12.31 -10.69 -14.35
CA PHE A 269 11.25 -10.29 -15.27
C PHE A 269 11.55 -8.95 -15.91
N VAL A 270 10.84 -8.69 -17.02
CA VAL A 270 10.79 -7.39 -17.71
C VAL A 270 9.32 -7.08 -17.97
N HIS A 271 8.88 -5.88 -17.59
CA HIS A 271 7.51 -5.41 -17.85
C HIS A 271 7.50 -4.10 -18.61
N LEU A 272 6.86 -4.11 -19.78
CA LEU A 272 6.63 -2.91 -20.58
C LEU A 272 5.40 -2.18 -20.06
N CYS A 273 5.58 -0.97 -19.53
CA CYS A 273 4.50 -0.12 -19.06
C CYS A 273 3.72 0.52 -20.19
N GLY A 274 2.49 0.96 -19.89
CA GLY A 274 1.67 1.72 -20.82
C GLY A 274 1.09 0.93 -21.95
N SER A 275 0.96 -0.40 -21.83
CA SER A 275 0.36 -1.26 -22.86
C SER A 275 -1.10 -0.94 -23.15
N ARG A 276 -1.80 -0.30 -22.22
CA ARG A 276 -3.17 0.19 -22.38
C ARG A 276 -3.25 1.60 -22.94
N TYR A 277 -2.13 2.30 -23.02
CA TYR A 277 -2.00 3.63 -23.65
C TYR A 277 -1.55 3.44 -25.11
N VAL A 278 -2.48 3.04 -25.97
CA VAL A 278 -2.20 2.66 -27.36
C VAL A 278 -2.06 3.86 -28.27
N ASP A 279 -3.03 4.78 -28.24
CA ASP A 279 -3.07 5.95 -29.10
C ASP A 279 -2.37 7.12 -28.42
N ARG A 280 -1.27 7.59 -29.02
CA ARG A 280 -0.45 8.66 -28.46
C ARG A 280 -0.34 9.81 -29.46
N ALA A 281 -0.68 11.02 -29.01
CA ALA A 281 -0.78 12.21 -29.85
C ALA A 281 0.53 13.02 -29.95
N GLU A 282 1.49 12.75 -29.08
CA GLU A 282 2.75 13.48 -29.03
C GLU A 282 3.70 13.02 -30.13
N ASP A 283 4.54 13.92 -30.66
CA ASP A 283 5.54 13.57 -31.69
C ASP A 283 6.59 12.58 -31.17
N VAL A 284 6.90 12.67 -29.88
CA VAL A 284 7.82 11.76 -29.18
C VAL A 284 7.10 11.28 -27.92
N THR A 285 7.15 9.98 -27.70
CA THR A 285 6.55 9.36 -26.51
C THR A 285 7.61 8.75 -25.60
N GLU A 286 7.37 8.86 -24.30
CA GLU A 286 8.15 8.14 -23.30
C GLU A 286 7.67 6.70 -23.21
N ILE A 287 8.59 5.75 -23.34
CA ILE A 287 8.35 4.32 -23.08
C ILE A 287 9.06 3.97 -21.79
N LYS A 288 8.31 3.40 -20.85
CA LYS A 288 8.81 3.03 -19.54
C LYS A 288 8.79 1.51 -19.37
N VAL A 289 9.84 0.98 -18.78
CA VAL A 289 9.99 -0.46 -18.49
C VAL A 289 10.36 -0.63 -17.03
N TYR A 290 9.69 -1.57 -16.36
CA TYR A 290 10.06 -2.01 -15.01
C TYR A 290 10.75 -3.37 -15.08
N SER A 291 11.84 -3.51 -14.36
CA SER A 291 12.59 -4.77 -14.30
C SER A 291 13.46 -4.83 -13.05
N ASN A 292 13.67 -6.03 -12.53
CA ASN A 292 14.66 -6.29 -11.48
C ASN A 292 16.03 -6.72 -12.05
N LEU A 293 16.18 -6.67 -13.37
CA LEU A 293 17.44 -6.94 -14.07
C LEU A 293 18.18 -5.64 -14.36
N PRO A 294 19.53 -5.67 -14.45
CA PRO A 294 20.30 -4.43 -14.59
C PRO A 294 20.32 -3.83 -16.00
N GLU A 295 19.84 -4.55 -16.99
CA GLU A 295 19.88 -4.12 -18.39
C GLU A 295 18.57 -4.41 -19.10
N VAL A 296 18.09 -3.46 -19.88
CA VAL A 296 16.89 -3.60 -20.72
C VAL A 296 17.16 -3.09 -22.12
N SER A 297 16.77 -3.87 -23.12
CA SER A 297 16.81 -3.51 -24.55
C SER A 297 15.40 -3.28 -25.06
N LEU A 298 15.18 -2.18 -25.77
CA LEU A 298 13.93 -1.84 -26.40
C LEU A 298 13.97 -2.12 -27.90
N TYR A 299 12.93 -2.77 -28.40
CA TYR A 299 12.77 -3.13 -29.82
C TYR A 299 11.53 -2.46 -30.38
N LYS A 300 11.64 -1.90 -31.59
CA LYS A 300 10.54 -1.35 -32.36
C LYS A 300 10.42 -2.12 -33.67
N ASP A 301 9.27 -2.74 -33.90
CA ASP A 301 9.01 -3.59 -35.06
C ASP A 301 10.12 -4.66 -35.27
N GLY A 302 10.56 -5.26 -34.18
CA GLY A 302 11.57 -6.31 -34.18
C GLY A 302 13.03 -5.82 -34.29
N GLN A 303 13.26 -4.53 -34.40
CA GLN A 303 14.61 -3.95 -34.50
C GLN A 303 15.02 -3.28 -33.22
N LEU A 304 16.25 -3.52 -32.76
CA LEU A 304 16.82 -2.89 -31.58
C LEU A 304 16.87 -1.37 -31.74
N VAL A 305 16.29 -0.67 -30.79
CA VAL A 305 16.33 0.81 -30.70
C VAL A 305 17.48 1.24 -29.79
N GLU A 306 17.50 0.72 -28.56
CA GLU A 306 18.48 1.13 -27.57
C GLU A 306 18.55 0.08 -26.45
N THR A 307 19.72 -0.05 -25.84
CA THR A 307 19.95 -0.84 -24.62
C THR A 307 20.38 0.09 -23.51
N LYS A 308 19.72 0.01 -22.35
CA LYS A 308 20.05 0.82 -21.18
C LYS A 308 20.41 -0.03 -19.99
N GLN A 309 21.38 0.44 -19.23
CA GLN A 309 21.66 -0.01 -17.87
C GLN A 309 20.83 0.84 -16.92
N GLY A 310 20.35 0.27 -15.84
CA GLY A 310 19.56 1.00 -14.87
C GLY A 310 19.17 0.16 -13.66
N ASP A 311 18.28 0.73 -12.86
CA ASP A 311 17.78 0.11 -11.62
C ASP A 311 16.27 0.30 -11.50
N LYS A 312 15.52 -0.77 -11.67
CA LYS A 312 14.06 -0.88 -11.56
C LYS A 312 13.26 -0.16 -12.65
N VAL A 313 13.62 1.08 -13.00
CA VAL A 313 12.88 1.91 -13.95
C VAL A 313 13.78 2.31 -15.09
N PHE A 314 13.35 1.97 -16.31
CA PHE A 314 14.08 2.26 -17.55
C PHE A 314 13.18 3.10 -18.45
N THR A 315 13.65 4.24 -18.91
CA THR A 315 12.87 5.14 -19.76
C THR A 315 13.55 5.34 -21.12
N PHE A 316 12.74 5.32 -22.17
CA PHE A 316 13.18 5.49 -23.56
C PHE A 316 12.29 6.53 -24.23
N GLN A 317 12.85 7.25 -25.20
CA GLN A 317 12.10 8.21 -26.01
C GLN A 317 11.99 7.66 -27.44
N LEU A 318 10.76 7.61 -27.97
CA LEU A 318 10.51 7.13 -29.32
C LEU A 318 9.64 8.10 -30.11
N PRO A 319 9.91 8.28 -31.43
CA PRO A 319 8.97 8.94 -32.34
C PRO A 319 7.67 8.14 -32.43
N THR A 320 6.53 8.83 -32.51
CA THR A 320 5.18 8.23 -32.47
C THR A 320 4.54 8.13 -33.86
N THR A 321 5.26 8.40 -34.93
CA THR A 321 4.71 8.40 -36.29
C THR A 321 4.30 6.99 -36.73
N GLY A 322 3.00 6.80 -36.98
CA GLY A 322 2.46 5.52 -37.47
C GLY A 322 2.20 4.49 -36.39
N LYS A 323 1.87 3.27 -36.84
CA LYS A 323 1.58 2.13 -35.96
C LYS A 323 2.81 1.24 -35.84
N HIS A 324 3.22 0.97 -34.61
CA HIS A 324 4.41 0.18 -34.34
C HIS A 324 4.18 -0.85 -33.23
N SER A 325 4.95 -1.91 -33.25
CA SER A 325 5.04 -2.91 -32.20
C SER A 325 6.28 -2.63 -31.36
N ILE A 326 6.09 -2.55 -30.02
CA ILE A 326 7.16 -2.28 -29.06
C ILE A 326 7.36 -3.50 -28.17
N GLU A 327 8.61 -3.87 -27.96
CA GLU A 327 8.99 -5.01 -27.11
C GLU A 327 10.18 -4.64 -26.24
N ALA A 328 10.17 -5.08 -24.99
CA ALA A 328 11.30 -4.94 -24.08
C ALA A 328 11.87 -6.32 -23.75
N ARG A 329 13.19 -6.43 -23.74
CA ARG A 329 13.90 -7.68 -23.43
C ARG A 329 15.07 -7.42 -22.51
N SER A 330 15.47 -8.44 -21.74
CA SER A 330 16.70 -8.42 -20.97
C SER A 330 17.39 -9.78 -21.06
N GLY A 331 18.70 -9.75 -21.32
CA GLY A 331 19.58 -10.93 -21.43
C GLY A 331 19.81 -11.34 -22.84
#